data_16ca20ce96f649cf3193e4e44314be6b
#
_entry.id   16ca20ce96f649cf3193e4e44314be6b
#
_cell.length_a   1.000
_cell.length_b   1.000
_cell.length_c   1.000
_cell.angle_alpha   90.00
_cell.angle_beta   90.00
_cell.angle_gamma   90.00
#
_symmetry.space_group_name_H-M   'P 1'
#
loop_
_entity.id
_entity.type
_entity.pdbx_description
1 polymer ?
#
loop_
_entity_poly.entity_id
_entity_poly.type
_entity_poly.pdbx_seq_one_letter_code
_entity_poly.pdbx_strand_id
1 'polypeptide(L)'
;MAAPALVEVPGANFDWLNLDTEQGMRIQAGRRGLTLDDINQMSYGVQGRDEAGTNVFSMRGAKADARSPRHARQYHDKGDVWSESAMLLYEEANQRQWSSARDIPWETIKPLPDDIEWAMCTLCTFLTQVEFIAGDLPGRFMEQVHPDHFEAQLFLGTQIMDESRHLDVFRKRCLVNGGGMVDAGFGAIGLLSVDDFTEMTALLHLFGEGFVQTLFRMGELISQNDAEKKIFRLAAQDESRHLAFGVTHLKYVMDTQPWRREELHHYLDLQEGTLGQNQQAGLTTNPMTGEALAILAGGGINKIDEGFQKLMIMRKRQVNEYMHRLEVIGLGDRRDRMGEGFKALLDPIDA
;
A
#
# COMPACT_ATOMS: atom_id res chain seq x y z
N MET A 1 6.63 -29.05 39.39
CA MET A 1 6.33 -28.10 40.47
C MET A 1 4.89 -28.36 40.87
N ALA A 2 4.56 -28.44 42.16
CA ALA A 2 3.17 -28.58 42.61
C ALA A 2 2.37 -27.34 42.19
N ALA A 3 1.14 -27.54 41.70
CA ALA A 3 0.26 -26.42 41.37
C ALA A 3 0.08 -25.52 42.62
N PRO A 4 0.05 -24.19 42.45
CA PRO A 4 -0.17 -23.29 43.57
C PRO A 4 -1.55 -23.55 44.18
N ALA A 5 -1.62 -23.56 45.49
CA ALA A 5 -2.90 -23.66 46.18
C ALA A 5 -3.76 -22.44 45.85
N LEU A 6 -4.94 -22.66 45.29
CA LEU A 6 -5.89 -21.58 44.98
C LEU A 6 -6.44 -21.02 46.29
N VAL A 7 -6.38 -19.70 46.42
CA VAL A 7 -7.03 -18.99 47.51
C VAL A 7 -8.54 -18.96 47.21
N GLU A 8 -9.37 -19.46 48.11
CA GLU A 8 -10.83 -19.33 47.98
C GLU A 8 -11.21 -17.85 48.06
N VAL A 9 -11.71 -17.31 46.94
CA VAL A 9 -12.28 -15.97 46.85
C VAL A 9 -13.79 -16.13 46.68
N PRO A 10 -14.61 -15.70 47.66
CA PRO A 10 -16.07 -15.86 47.55
C PRO A 10 -16.62 -15.25 46.26
N GLY A 11 -17.35 -16.06 45.48
CA GLY A 11 -17.98 -15.65 44.23
C GLY A 11 -17.08 -15.67 43.01
N ALA A 12 -15.80 -16.05 43.11
CA ALA A 12 -14.91 -16.23 41.98
C ALA A 12 -14.87 -17.71 41.55
N ASN A 13 -14.90 -17.93 40.24
CA ASN A 13 -14.67 -19.24 39.65
C ASN A 13 -13.38 -19.15 38.80
N PHE A 14 -12.41 -19.98 39.17
CA PHE A 14 -11.09 -20.05 38.49
C PHE A 14 -10.95 -21.26 37.56
N ASP A 15 -12.04 -21.96 37.26
CA ASP A 15 -12.00 -23.14 36.35
C ASP A 15 -11.43 -22.78 34.96
N TRP A 16 -11.59 -21.53 34.57
CA TRP A 16 -11.02 -21.00 33.30
C TRP A 16 -9.48 -21.02 33.26
N LEU A 17 -8.79 -21.04 34.41
CA LEU A 17 -7.33 -21.12 34.49
C LEU A 17 -6.78 -22.46 33.98
N ASN A 18 -7.60 -23.52 33.98
CA ASN A 18 -7.24 -24.83 33.44
C ASN A 18 -5.87 -25.33 33.96
N LEU A 19 -5.63 -25.21 35.27
CA LEU A 19 -4.32 -25.46 35.88
C LEU A 19 -3.83 -26.92 35.75
N ASP A 20 -4.75 -27.83 35.44
CA ASP A 20 -4.46 -29.26 35.27
C ASP A 20 -4.02 -29.64 33.85
N THR A 21 -3.97 -28.67 32.93
CA THR A 21 -3.56 -28.91 31.54
C THR A 21 -2.21 -28.29 31.26
N GLU A 22 -1.38 -29.01 30.49
CA GLU A 22 -0.20 -28.39 29.88
C GLU A 22 -0.66 -27.28 28.94
N GLN A 23 -0.36 -26.04 29.32
CA GLN A 23 -0.76 -24.90 28.54
C GLN A 23 0.41 -24.31 27.78
N GLY A 24 0.17 -24.15 26.49
CA GLY A 24 0.94 -23.29 25.62
C GLY A 24 2.30 -23.84 25.28
N MET A 25 2.84 -23.22 24.27
CA MET A 25 4.19 -23.46 23.80
C MET A 25 5.04 -22.27 24.24
N ARG A 26 6.29 -22.54 24.62
CA ARG A 26 7.24 -21.49 24.95
C ARG A 26 8.00 -21.12 23.68
N ILE A 27 7.61 -20.04 23.04
CA ILE A 27 8.28 -19.51 21.88
C ILE A 27 9.38 -18.55 22.34
N GLN A 28 10.57 -18.71 21.80
CA GLN A 28 11.68 -17.83 22.11
C GLN A 28 11.89 -16.81 20.98
N ALA A 29 12.13 -15.55 21.35
CA ALA A 29 12.47 -14.53 20.39
C ALA A 29 13.79 -14.87 19.67
N GLY A 30 13.76 -14.78 18.34
CA GLY A 30 14.93 -14.94 17.49
C GLY A 30 15.77 -13.66 17.39
N ARG A 31 16.72 -13.63 16.44
CA ARG A 31 17.58 -12.45 16.18
C ARG A 31 16.78 -11.21 15.80
N ARG A 32 15.61 -11.37 15.17
CA ARG A 32 14.71 -10.28 14.76
C ARG A 32 13.65 -9.92 15.83
N GLY A 33 13.80 -10.42 17.04
CA GLY A 33 12.78 -10.36 18.09
C GLY A 33 11.80 -11.53 17.97
N LEU A 34 10.62 -11.41 18.57
CA LEU A 34 9.51 -12.36 18.47
C LEU A 34 8.56 -11.89 17.36
N THR A 35 8.63 -12.53 16.22
CA THR A 35 7.84 -12.17 15.03
C THR A 35 6.51 -12.93 14.96
N LEU A 36 5.59 -12.46 14.12
CA LEU A 36 4.34 -13.17 13.83
C LEU A 36 4.61 -14.57 13.24
N ASP A 37 5.65 -14.70 12.41
CA ASP A 37 6.05 -15.99 11.84
C ASP A 37 6.48 -16.97 12.93
N ASP A 38 7.27 -16.53 13.91
CA ASP A 38 7.66 -17.36 15.05
C ASP A 38 6.44 -17.89 15.82
N ILE A 39 5.41 -17.07 16.01
CA ILE A 39 4.18 -17.45 16.71
C ILE A 39 3.34 -18.39 15.84
N ASN A 40 3.20 -18.10 14.55
CA ASN A 40 2.32 -18.85 13.65
C ASN A 40 2.83 -20.25 13.31
N GLN A 41 4.15 -20.48 13.31
CA GLN A 41 4.76 -21.80 13.07
C GLN A 41 4.35 -22.82 14.13
N MET A 42 3.89 -22.37 15.28
CA MET A 42 3.68 -23.20 16.45
C MET A 42 2.21 -23.60 16.67
N SER A 43 1.48 -23.95 15.66
CA SER A 43 0.13 -24.55 15.73
C SER A 43 -1.05 -23.64 16.08
N TYR A 44 -0.85 -22.44 16.57
CA TYR A 44 -1.95 -21.49 16.72
C TYR A 44 -2.53 -21.03 15.38
N GLY A 45 -1.84 -21.36 14.29
CA GLY A 45 -2.18 -20.91 12.95
C GLY A 45 -3.07 -21.85 12.15
N VAL A 46 -3.36 -23.05 12.61
CA VAL A 46 -3.78 -24.12 11.68
C VAL A 46 -5.15 -24.72 11.95
N GLN A 47 -5.76 -24.45 13.09
CA GLN A 47 -7.12 -24.94 13.30
C GLN A 47 -8.10 -23.99 12.65
N GLY A 48 -8.42 -24.31 11.39
CA GLY A 48 -9.59 -23.76 10.75
C GLY A 48 -10.77 -23.97 11.69
N ARG A 49 -11.45 -22.89 12.02
CA ARG A 49 -12.75 -23.03 12.68
C ARG A 49 -13.68 -23.61 11.65
N ASP A 50 -14.59 -24.44 12.12
CA ASP A 50 -15.70 -24.86 11.28
C ASP A 50 -16.30 -23.62 10.62
N GLU A 51 -16.35 -23.63 9.31
CA GLU A 51 -16.79 -22.57 8.40
C GLU A 51 -18.23 -22.12 8.61
N ALA A 52 -18.92 -22.71 9.56
CA ALA A 52 -20.31 -22.43 9.84
C ALA A 52 -20.49 -21.01 10.38
N GLY A 53 -20.35 -20.05 9.48
CA GLY A 53 -20.83 -18.68 9.60
C GLY A 53 -20.50 -18.07 10.96
N THR A 54 -19.25 -18.06 11.32
CA THR A 54 -18.86 -17.63 12.65
C THR A 54 -18.84 -16.14 12.75
N ASN A 55 -20.01 -15.57 12.96
CA ASN A 55 -20.14 -14.23 13.50
C ASN A 55 -19.61 -14.15 14.95
N VAL A 56 -18.66 -15.01 15.31
CA VAL A 56 -18.08 -15.05 16.65
C VAL A 56 -16.78 -14.27 16.64
N PHE A 57 -16.72 -13.22 17.43
CA PHE A 57 -15.49 -12.48 17.63
C PHE A 57 -14.53 -13.27 18.52
N SER A 58 -13.72 -14.10 17.91
CA SER A 58 -12.68 -14.86 18.58
C SER A 58 -11.45 -14.93 17.68
N MET A 59 -10.32 -14.55 18.20
CA MET A 59 -9.06 -14.55 17.44
C MET A 59 -8.58 -15.98 17.16
N ARG A 60 -7.91 -16.17 16.03
CA ARG A 60 -7.20 -17.42 15.73
C ARG A 60 -6.27 -17.80 16.88
N GLY A 61 -6.26 -19.07 17.25
CA GLY A 61 -5.49 -19.59 18.39
C GLY A 61 -6.18 -19.49 19.75
N ALA A 62 -7.26 -18.71 19.88
CA ALA A 62 -8.07 -18.71 21.10
C ALA A 62 -8.93 -19.96 21.17
N LYS A 63 -9.18 -20.47 22.41
CA LYS A 63 -10.14 -21.54 22.61
C LYS A 63 -11.55 -21.03 22.28
N ALA A 64 -12.27 -21.76 21.44
CA ALA A 64 -13.65 -21.44 21.14
C ALA A 64 -14.53 -21.61 22.39
N ASP A 65 -15.35 -20.62 22.68
CA ASP A 65 -16.37 -20.68 23.72
C ASP A 65 -17.75 -20.64 23.07
N ALA A 66 -18.55 -21.68 23.31
CA ALA A 66 -19.93 -21.76 22.82
C ALA A 66 -20.83 -20.61 23.29
N ARG A 67 -20.45 -19.90 24.35
CA ARG A 67 -21.12 -18.73 24.87
C ARG A 67 -20.71 -17.42 24.23
N SER A 68 -19.69 -17.42 23.36
CA SER A 68 -19.25 -16.20 22.71
C SER A 68 -20.39 -15.56 21.93
N PRO A 69 -20.65 -14.26 22.14
CA PRO A 69 -21.75 -13.58 21.45
C PRO A 69 -21.52 -13.57 19.95
N ARG A 70 -22.60 -13.81 19.21
CA ARG A 70 -22.61 -13.64 17.75
C ARG A 70 -22.92 -12.18 17.40
N HIS A 71 -22.36 -11.71 16.30
CA HIS A 71 -22.63 -10.38 15.75
C HIS A 71 -23.04 -10.46 14.28
N ALA A 72 -23.58 -9.37 13.73
CA ALA A 72 -24.07 -9.33 12.35
C ALA A 72 -23.00 -8.98 11.31
N ARG A 73 -21.74 -8.79 11.74
CA ARG A 73 -20.65 -8.42 10.83
C ARG A 73 -20.37 -9.58 9.86
N GLN A 74 -20.29 -9.25 8.59
CA GLN A 74 -19.81 -10.17 7.56
C GLN A 74 -18.31 -9.92 7.33
N TYR A 75 -17.58 -11.00 7.10
CA TYR A 75 -16.17 -10.96 6.82
C TYR A 75 -15.88 -11.51 5.43
N HIS A 76 -14.79 -11.04 4.84
CA HIS A 76 -14.23 -11.63 3.64
C HIS A 76 -13.63 -13.01 3.94
N ASP A 77 -13.73 -13.90 2.95
CA ASP A 77 -13.01 -15.16 2.96
C ASP A 77 -11.50 -14.93 2.78
N LYS A 78 -10.70 -15.92 3.16
CA LYS A 78 -9.25 -15.84 3.00
C LYS A 78 -8.84 -15.50 1.56
N GLY A 79 -9.54 -16.10 0.58
CA GLY A 79 -9.28 -15.89 -0.84
C GLY A 79 -9.36 -14.44 -1.29
N ASP A 80 -10.17 -13.64 -0.60
CA ASP A 80 -10.45 -12.26 -1.00
C ASP A 80 -9.42 -11.25 -0.45
N VAL A 81 -8.72 -11.58 0.65
CA VAL A 81 -7.91 -10.58 1.39
C VAL A 81 -6.47 -11.02 1.64
N TRP A 82 -6.12 -12.27 1.35
CA TRP A 82 -4.86 -12.84 1.75
C TRP A 82 -3.69 -12.43 0.87
N SER A 83 -2.56 -12.16 1.52
CA SER A 83 -1.25 -12.01 0.89
C SER A 83 -0.21 -12.77 1.69
N GLU A 84 0.58 -13.61 1.03
CA GLU A 84 1.61 -14.42 1.69
C GLU A 84 2.73 -13.57 2.32
N SER A 85 2.86 -12.32 1.89
CA SER A 85 3.86 -11.39 2.43
C SER A 85 3.36 -10.55 3.61
N ALA A 86 2.07 -10.60 3.96
CA ALA A 86 1.45 -9.68 4.92
C ALA A 86 2.20 -9.60 6.25
N MET A 87 2.56 -10.74 6.85
CA MET A 87 3.30 -10.79 8.13
C MET A 87 4.68 -10.13 8.02
N LEU A 88 5.43 -10.46 6.97
CA LEU A 88 6.78 -9.91 6.77
C LEU A 88 6.74 -8.41 6.56
N LEU A 89 5.80 -7.94 5.75
CA LEU A 89 5.65 -6.51 5.44
C LEU A 89 5.18 -5.70 6.65
N TYR A 90 4.29 -6.27 7.48
CA TYR A 90 3.90 -5.68 8.75
C TYR A 90 5.11 -5.48 9.68
N GLU A 91 5.92 -6.53 9.87
CA GLU A 91 7.13 -6.45 10.71
C GLU A 91 8.15 -5.44 10.16
N GLU A 92 8.33 -5.40 8.86
CA GLU A 92 9.20 -4.42 8.20
C GLU A 92 8.69 -2.99 8.38
N ALA A 93 7.39 -2.76 8.23
CA ALA A 93 6.77 -1.45 8.43
C ALA A 93 7.02 -0.94 9.86
N ASN A 94 6.84 -1.79 10.88
CA ASN A 94 7.09 -1.41 12.27
C ASN A 94 8.57 -1.04 12.54
N GLN A 95 9.50 -1.71 11.87
CA GLN A 95 10.93 -1.45 12.05
C GLN A 95 11.43 -0.18 11.33
N ARG A 96 10.68 0.30 10.33
CA ARG A 96 11.06 1.42 9.45
C ARG A 96 10.21 2.67 9.66
N GLN A 97 9.59 2.81 10.82
CA GLN A 97 8.80 4.00 11.14
C GLN A 97 9.68 5.27 11.15
N TRP A 98 9.14 6.36 10.63
CA TRP A 98 9.78 7.67 10.61
C TRP A 98 8.79 8.78 10.95
N SER A 99 9.31 9.93 11.32
CA SER A 99 8.53 11.10 11.74
C SER A 99 8.73 12.26 10.76
N SER A 100 7.66 12.70 10.10
CA SER A 100 7.69 13.86 9.22
C SER A 100 8.18 15.14 9.92
N ALA A 101 8.02 15.23 11.23
CA ALA A 101 8.47 16.39 12.01
C ALA A 101 9.96 16.37 12.35
N ARG A 102 10.55 15.18 12.59
CA ARG A 102 11.91 15.08 13.16
C ARG A 102 12.94 14.49 12.22
N ASP A 103 12.51 13.61 11.30
CA ASP A 103 13.43 12.85 10.46
C ASP A 103 13.68 13.51 9.10
N ILE A 104 12.92 14.58 8.80
CA ILE A 104 13.12 15.40 7.60
C ILE A 104 13.97 16.62 7.98
N PRO A 105 15.10 16.89 7.28
CA PRO A 105 15.99 18.01 7.56
C PRO A 105 15.40 19.32 6.99
N TRP A 106 14.30 19.80 7.59
CA TRP A 106 13.55 20.98 7.13
C TRP A 106 14.40 22.24 7.02
N GLU A 107 15.46 22.37 7.80
CA GLU A 107 16.41 23.49 7.78
C GLU A 107 17.21 23.58 6.47
N THR A 108 17.21 22.53 5.66
CA THR A 108 17.89 22.55 4.35
C THR A 108 17.09 23.23 3.26
N ILE A 109 15.79 23.47 3.48
CA ILE A 109 14.95 24.20 2.53
C ILE A 109 15.36 25.66 2.53
N LYS A 110 15.63 26.18 1.32
CA LYS A 110 15.97 27.58 1.06
C LYS A 110 14.99 28.12 0.04
N PRO A 111 14.83 29.46 -0.04
CA PRO A 111 14.03 30.07 -1.09
C PRO A 111 14.45 29.56 -2.48
N LEU A 112 13.50 29.16 -3.27
CA LEU A 112 13.67 28.66 -4.65
C LEU A 112 13.15 29.71 -5.64
N PRO A 113 13.53 29.65 -6.94
CA PRO A 113 12.84 30.38 -7.98
C PRO A 113 11.35 30.06 -7.99
N ASP A 114 10.52 31.05 -8.28
CA ASP A 114 9.06 30.95 -8.16
C ASP A 114 8.47 29.81 -9.00
N ASP A 115 8.97 29.60 -10.21
CA ASP A 115 8.53 28.53 -11.11
C ASP A 115 8.84 27.12 -10.54
N ILE A 116 9.98 26.96 -9.90
CA ILE A 116 10.38 25.72 -9.22
C ILE A 116 9.54 25.51 -7.96
N GLU A 117 9.37 26.57 -7.14
CA GLU A 117 8.60 26.47 -5.91
C GLU A 117 7.13 26.11 -6.19
N TRP A 118 6.51 26.81 -7.15
CA TRP A 118 5.12 26.54 -7.53
C TRP A 118 4.96 25.16 -8.17
N ALA A 119 5.91 24.71 -8.97
CA ALA A 119 5.90 23.36 -9.54
C ALA A 119 6.00 22.30 -8.44
N MET A 120 6.86 22.48 -7.43
CA MET A 120 6.97 21.57 -6.30
C MET A 120 5.70 21.58 -5.44
N CYS A 121 5.10 22.75 -5.20
CA CYS A 121 3.83 22.86 -4.48
C CYS A 121 2.68 22.18 -5.24
N THR A 122 2.63 22.30 -6.57
CA THR A 122 1.63 21.62 -7.39
C THR A 122 1.78 20.10 -7.28
N LEU A 123 3.00 19.58 -7.41
CA LEU A 123 3.28 18.16 -7.24
C LEU A 123 2.90 17.67 -5.83
N CYS A 124 3.35 18.35 -4.79
CA CYS A 124 3.06 17.95 -3.41
C CYS A 124 1.57 18.09 -3.05
N THR A 125 0.83 19.06 -3.62
CA THR A 125 -0.62 19.15 -3.42
C THR A 125 -1.33 17.96 -4.07
N PHE A 126 -0.96 17.60 -5.30
CA PHE A 126 -1.47 16.41 -5.97
C PHE A 126 -1.20 15.14 -5.15
N LEU A 127 0.03 14.97 -4.67
CA LEU A 127 0.40 13.83 -3.82
C LEU A 127 -0.43 13.82 -2.53
N THR A 128 -0.60 14.95 -1.85
CA THR A 128 -1.47 15.02 -0.65
C THR A 128 -2.88 14.49 -0.92
N GLN A 129 -3.44 14.74 -2.11
CA GLN A 129 -4.78 14.25 -2.48
C GLN A 129 -4.80 12.73 -2.72
N VAL A 130 -3.80 12.20 -3.43
CA VAL A 130 -3.76 10.75 -3.73
C VAL A 130 -3.45 9.92 -2.50
N GLU A 131 -2.60 10.41 -1.60
CA GLU A 131 -2.29 9.74 -0.32
C GLU A 131 -3.53 9.70 0.61
N PHE A 132 -4.38 10.73 0.57
CA PHE A 132 -5.65 10.69 1.28
C PHE A 132 -6.52 9.52 0.80
N ILE A 133 -6.62 9.31 -0.51
CA ILE A 133 -7.39 8.22 -1.11
C ILE A 133 -6.71 6.86 -0.82
N ALA A 134 -5.39 6.80 -0.91
CA ALA A 134 -4.61 5.59 -0.64
C ALA A 134 -4.71 5.13 0.83
N GLY A 135 -4.94 6.06 1.76
CA GLY A 135 -5.24 5.73 3.16
C GLY A 135 -6.70 5.37 3.40
N ASP A 136 -7.64 6.08 2.77
CA ASP A 136 -9.09 5.88 2.96
C ASP A 136 -9.57 4.53 2.40
N LEU A 137 -9.09 4.17 1.22
CA LEU A 137 -9.56 2.98 0.51
C LEU A 137 -9.22 1.67 1.23
N PRO A 138 -7.98 1.37 1.66
CA PRO A 138 -7.67 0.20 2.46
C PRO A 138 -8.42 0.19 3.81
N GLY A 139 -8.66 1.38 4.38
CA GLY A 139 -9.41 1.56 5.64
C GLY A 139 -10.81 0.98 5.59
N ARG A 140 -11.50 1.10 4.46
CA ARG A 140 -12.86 0.56 4.28
C ARG A 140 -12.90 -0.97 4.29
N PHE A 141 -11.85 -1.62 3.84
CA PHE A 141 -11.77 -3.09 3.83
C PHE A 141 -11.28 -3.67 5.15
N MET A 142 -10.59 -2.88 5.96
CA MET A 142 -9.97 -3.33 7.20
C MET A 142 -10.97 -3.95 8.18
N GLU A 143 -12.19 -3.41 8.28
CA GLU A 143 -13.23 -3.94 9.15
C GLU A 143 -13.84 -5.27 8.67
N GLN A 144 -13.63 -5.63 7.41
CA GLN A 144 -14.18 -6.82 6.77
C GLN A 144 -13.21 -8.00 6.81
N VAL A 145 -11.99 -7.82 7.30
CA VAL A 145 -11.00 -8.90 7.43
C VAL A 145 -11.40 -9.82 8.58
N HIS A 146 -11.54 -11.12 8.28
CA HIS A 146 -11.87 -12.11 9.29
C HIS A 146 -10.75 -12.24 10.33
N PRO A 147 -11.08 -12.43 11.64
CA PRO A 147 -10.07 -12.61 12.70
C PRO A 147 -9.07 -13.75 12.47
N ASP A 148 -9.40 -14.73 11.65
CA ASP A 148 -8.49 -15.81 11.28
C ASP A 148 -7.42 -15.38 10.23
N HIS A 149 -7.58 -14.21 9.63
CA HIS A 149 -6.68 -13.63 8.62
C HIS A 149 -6.17 -12.25 9.05
N PHE A 150 -6.04 -12.05 10.35
CA PHE A 150 -5.72 -10.75 10.96
C PHE A 150 -4.38 -10.17 10.47
N GLU A 151 -3.49 -10.97 9.88
CA GLU A 151 -2.24 -10.48 9.29
C GLU A 151 -2.49 -9.48 8.17
N ALA A 152 -3.51 -9.71 7.35
CA ALA A 152 -3.92 -8.74 6.34
C ALA A 152 -4.40 -7.44 7.00
N GLN A 153 -5.19 -7.52 8.07
CA GLN A 153 -5.64 -6.34 8.83
C GLN A 153 -4.47 -5.57 9.45
N LEU A 154 -3.50 -6.27 10.03
CA LEU A 154 -2.30 -5.64 10.61
C LEU A 154 -1.50 -4.89 9.53
N PHE A 155 -1.32 -5.51 8.35
CA PHE A 155 -0.65 -4.86 7.23
C PHE A 155 -1.41 -3.61 6.77
N LEU A 156 -2.72 -3.69 6.54
CA LEU A 156 -3.53 -2.54 6.14
C LEU A 156 -3.43 -1.40 7.18
N GLY A 157 -3.38 -1.73 8.47
CA GLY A 157 -3.16 -0.74 9.53
C GLY A 157 -1.84 0.00 9.40
N THR A 158 -0.75 -0.69 9.01
CA THR A 158 0.54 -0.04 8.75
C THR A 158 0.51 0.80 7.49
N GLN A 159 -0.15 0.34 6.42
CA GLN A 159 -0.34 1.12 5.20
C GLN A 159 -1.07 2.44 5.49
N ILE A 160 -2.21 2.40 6.16
CA ILE A 160 -2.97 3.61 6.52
C ILE A 160 -2.10 4.59 7.32
N MET A 161 -1.22 4.10 8.20
CA MET A 161 -0.28 4.93 8.94
C MET A 161 0.81 5.52 8.02
N ASP A 162 1.30 4.76 7.05
CA ASP A 162 2.26 5.22 6.05
C ASP A 162 1.65 6.35 5.21
N GLU A 163 0.44 6.17 4.67
CA GLU A 163 -0.27 7.17 3.88
C GLU A 163 -0.59 8.44 4.67
N SER A 164 -0.91 8.30 5.95
CA SER A 164 -1.10 9.45 6.84
C SER A 164 0.18 10.29 6.99
N ARG A 165 1.35 9.65 7.01
CA ARG A 165 2.65 10.35 7.02
C ARG A 165 2.98 10.99 5.69
N HIS A 166 2.66 10.32 4.56
CA HIS A 166 2.87 10.85 3.22
C HIS A 166 2.02 12.12 3.03
N LEU A 167 0.73 12.05 3.34
CA LEU A 167 -0.16 13.21 3.32
C LEU A 167 0.39 14.37 4.15
N ASP A 168 0.79 14.11 5.40
CA ASP A 168 1.32 15.13 6.31
C ASP A 168 2.61 15.75 5.78
N VAL A 169 3.56 14.96 5.31
CA VAL A 169 4.86 15.46 4.86
C VAL A 169 4.77 16.25 3.56
N PHE A 170 3.96 15.81 2.59
CA PHE A 170 3.76 16.55 1.34
C PHE A 170 3.03 17.87 1.60
N ARG A 171 2.02 17.86 2.47
CA ARG A 171 1.36 19.09 2.90
C ARG A 171 2.32 20.06 3.60
N LYS A 172 3.17 19.57 4.49
CA LYS A 172 4.22 20.38 5.12
C LYS A 172 5.16 21.00 4.11
N ARG A 173 5.58 20.23 3.08
CA ARG A 173 6.44 20.76 2.02
C ARG A 173 5.80 21.93 1.28
N CYS A 174 4.50 21.90 0.98
CA CYS A 174 3.79 23.00 0.36
C CYS A 174 3.84 24.29 1.22
N LEU A 175 3.81 24.16 2.54
CA LEU A 175 3.61 25.29 3.45
C LEU A 175 4.91 25.87 4.02
N VAL A 176 6.01 25.14 3.96
CA VAL A 176 7.26 25.52 4.66
C VAL A 176 8.05 26.62 3.95
N ASN A 177 7.87 26.80 2.63
CA ASN A 177 8.71 27.67 1.81
C ASN A 177 7.94 28.81 1.09
N GLY A 178 6.74 29.12 1.53
CA GLY A 178 5.97 30.28 1.07
C GLY A 178 5.09 30.05 -0.16
N GLY A 179 5.16 28.90 -0.84
CA GLY A 179 4.29 28.58 -1.97
C GLY A 179 2.85 28.34 -1.53
N GLY A 180 2.62 27.32 -0.73
CA GLY A 180 1.30 26.92 -0.25
C GLY A 180 0.65 25.81 -1.08
N MET A 181 -0.55 25.39 -0.64
CA MET A 181 -1.38 24.45 -1.39
C MET A 181 -1.98 25.12 -2.62
N VAL A 182 -2.03 24.41 -3.72
CA VAL A 182 -2.59 24.89 -5.00
C VAL A 182 -3.71 23.97 -5.47
N ASP A 183 -4.51 24.40 -6.44
CA ASP A 183 -5.47 23.51 -7.10
C ASP A 183 -4.70 22.58 -8.06
N ALA A 184 -4.53 21.33 -7.65
CA ALA A 184 -3.86 20.31 -8.46
C ALA A 184 -4.82 19.43 -9.28
N GLY A 185 -6.12 19.79 -9.32
CA GLY A 185 -7.17 19.02 -10.00
C GLY A 185 -7.55 17.73 -9.25
N PHE A 186 -8.27 16.84 -9.94
CA PHE A 186 -8.80 15.63 -9.35
C PHE A 186 -8.05 14.41 -9.88
N GLY A 187 -7.23 13.78 -9.03
CA GLY A 187 -6.59 12.50 -9.32
C GLY A 187 -7.27 11.35 -8.56
N ALA A 188 -7.27 10.15 -9.14
CA ALA A 188 -7.65 8.90 -8.48
C ALA A 188 -9.07 8.79 -7.89
N ILE A 189 -9.96 9.76 -8.15
CA ILE A 189 -11.35 9.78 -7.60
C ILE A 189 -12.13 8.50 -7.92
N GLY A 190 -11.89 7.88 -9.08
CA GLY A 190 -12.53 6.62 -9.46
C GLY A 190 -12.30 5.49 -8.45
N LEU A 191 -11.19 5.52 -7.73
CA LEU A 191 -10.90 4.54 -6.68
C LEU A 191 -11.88 4.59 -5.51
N LEU A 192 -12.53 5.73 -5.26
CA LEU A 192 -13.48 5.87 -4.15
C LEU A 192 -14.75 5.03 -4.31
N SER A 193 -15.04 4.52 -5.51
CA SER A 193 -16.18 3.66 -5.79
C SER A 193 -15.87 2.18 -5.85
N VAL A 194 -14.65 1.77 -5.57
CA VAL A 194 -14.22 0.37 -5.56
C VAL A 194 -14.77 -0.36 -4.34
N ASP A 195 -15.45 -1.49 -4.57
CA ASP A 195 -16.09 -2.27 -3.50
C ASP A 195 -15.53 -3.70 -3.34
N ASP A 196 -14.65 -4.14 -4.24
CA ASP A 196 -13.96 -5.44 -4.17
C ASP A 196 -12.51 -5.26 -3.74
N PHE A 197 -12.03 -6.09 -2.80
CA PHE A 197 -10.66 -6.00 -2.26
C PHE A 197 -9.60 -6.30 -3.34
N THR A 198 -9.86 -7.26 -4.21
CA THR A 198 -8.93 -7.62 -5.29
C THR A 198 -8.90 -6.52 -6.37
N GLU A 199 -10.06 -5.89 -6.66
CA GLU A 199 -10.12 -4.69 -7.50
C GLU A 199 -9.30 -3.56 -6.89
N MET A 200 -9.52 -3.25 -5.62
CA MET A 200 -8.71 -2.27 -4.89
C MET A 200 -7.22 -2.56 -5.03
N THR A 201 -6.83 -3.80 -4.82
CA THR A 201 -5.43 -4.21 -4.90
C THR A 201 -4.85 -4.06 -6.30
N ALA A 202 -5.63 -4.39 -7.35
CA ALA A 202 -5.20 -4.23 -8.73
C ALA A 202 -5.05 -2.75 -9.12
N LEU A 203 -5.99 -1.91 -8.70
CA LEU A 203 -6.04 -0.50 -9.10
C LEU A 203 -5.16 0.41 -8.22
N LEU A 204 -5.17 0.20 -6.90
CA LEU A 204 -4.36 0.99 -5.97
C LEU A 204 -2.92 0.45 -5.94
N HIS A 205 -2.72 -0.77 -5.40
CA HIS A 205 -1.37 -1.26 -5.11
C HIS A 205 -0.58 -1.57 -6.39
N LEU A 206 -1.11 -2.40 -7.30
CA LEU A 206 -0.36 -2.81 -8.48
C LEU A 206 -0.14 -1.67 -9.46
N PHE A 207 -1.20 -0.92 -9.77
CA PHE A 207 -1.19 0.15 -10.75
C PHE A 207 -0.78 1.48 -10.12
N GLY A 208 -1.60 2.06 -9.23
CA GLY A 208 -1.42 3.39 -8.63
C GLY A 208 -0.07 3.53 -7.93
N GLU A 209 0.14 2.79 -6.86
CA GLU A 209 1.38 2.85 -6.06
C GLU A 209 2.60 2.35 -6.85
N GLY A 210 2.40 1.39 -7.77
CA GLY A 210 3.44 0.98 -8.68
C GLY A 210 3.96 2.11 -9.58
N PHE A 211 3.10 3.02 -10.02
CA PHE A 211 3.47 4.22 -10.79
C PHE A 211 4.00 5.31 -9.88
N VAL A 212 3.41 5.49 -8.69
CA VAL A 212 3.84 6.48 -7.68
C VAL A 212 5.23 6.14 -7.15
N GLN A 213 5.57 4.89 -6.93
CA GLN A 213 6.91 4.48 -6.50
C GLN A 213 8.00 4.95 -7.48
N THR A 214 7.77 4.81 -8.79
CA THR A 214 8.73 5.31 -9.80
C THR A 214 8.76 6.84 -9.82
N LEU A 215 7.60 7.49 -9.62
CA LEU A 215 7.52 8.94 -9.47
C LEU A 215 8.33 9.44 -8.26
N PHE A 216 8.24 8.78 -7.11
CA PHE A 216 8.99 9.16 -5.91
C PHE A 216 10.51 8.99 -6.10
N ARG A 217 10.95 7.92 -6.76
CA ARG A 217 12.37 7.76 -7.13
C ARG A 217 12.85 8.90 -8.04
N MET A 218 12.03 9.32 -8.98
CA MET A 218 12.32 10.51 -9.79
C MET A 218 12.25 11.78 -8.93
N GLY A 219 11.29 11.91 -8.03
CA GLY A 219 11.16 13.02 -7.08
C GLY A 219 12.45 13.24 -6.30
N GLU A 220 13.10 12.18 -5.83
CA GLU A 220 14.41 12.27 -5.18
C GLU A 220 15.48 12.88 -6.10
N LEU A 221 15.47 12.53 -7.39
CA LEU A 221 16.46 13.01 -8.37
C LEU A 221 16.26 14.48 -8.77
N ILE A 222 14.99 14.93 -8.84
CA ILE A 222 14.64 16.31 -9.24
C ILE A 222 14.55 17.27 -8.06
N SER A 223 14.70 16.77 -6.84
CA SER A 223 14.65 17.56 -5.60
C SER A 223 15.73 18.61 -5.52
N GLN A 224 15.40 19.78 -4.98
CA GLN A 224 16.28 20.94 -4.91
C GLN A 224 17.07 21.02 -3.58
N ASN A 225 16.71 20.24 -2.59
CA ASN A 225 17.31 20.25 -1.25
C ASN A 225 17.22 18.85 -0.60
N ASP A 226 17.92 18.68 0.52
CA ASP A 226 18.00 17.37 1.19
C ASP A 226 16.70 16.99 1.91
N ALA A 227 15.87 17.96 2.30
CA ALA A 227 14.56 17.69 2.86
C ALA A 227 13.66 17.01 1.83
N GLU A 228 13.53 17.56 0.62
CA GLU A 228 12.76 16.96 -0.47
C GLU A 228 13.28 15.57 -0.86
N LYS A 229 14.61 15.42 -1.02
CA LYS A 229 15.22 14.11 -1.29
C LYS A 229 14.84 13.08 -0.22
N LYS A 230 14.89 13.48 1.04
CA LYS A 230 14.56 12.59 2.16
C LYS A 230 13.08 12.22 2.17
N ILE A 231 12.19 13.18 1.90
CA ILE A 231 10.73 12.96 1.78
C ILE A 231 10.47 11.88 0.72
N PHE A 232 10.89 12.11 -0.51
CA PHE A 232 10.63 11.20 -1.62
C PHE A 232 11.27 9.82 -1.42
N ARG A 233 12.46 9.75 -0.82
CA ARG A 233 13.12 8.49 -0.50
C ARG A 233 12.34 7.67 0.52
N LEU A 234 11.88 8.30 1.61
CA LEU A 234 11.14 7.61 2.66
C LEU A 234 9.76 7.15 2.17
N ALA A 235 9.04 8.00 1.45
CA ALA A 235 7.79 7.62 0.82
C ALA A 235 7.99 6.44 -0.16
N ALA A 236 8.99 6.49 -1.04
CA ALA A 236 9.28 5.38 -1.96
C ALA A 236 9.60 4.05 -1.24
N GLN A 237 10.19 4.09 -0.05
CA GLN A 237 10.45 2.90 0.77
C GLN A 237 9.15 2.31 1.32
N ASP A 238 8.22 3.18 1.76
CA ASP A 238 6.93 2.76 2.28
C ASP A 238 6.09 2.15 1.14
N GLU A 239 5.98 2.82 -0.01
CA GLU A 239 5.29 2.31 -1.20
C GLU A 239 5.79 0.95 -1.68
N SER A 240 7.06 0.65 -1.47
CA SER A 240 7.60 -0.67 -1.84
C SER A 240 6.91 -1.81 -1.10
N ARG A 241 6.46 -1.58 0.14
CA ARG A 241 5.73 -2.58 0.93
C ARG A 241 4.30 -2.74 0.45
N HIS A 242 3.62 -1.63 0.15
CA HIS A 242 2.25 -1.65 -0.37
C HIS A 242 2.19 -2.39 -1.69
N LEU A 243 3.09 -2.06 -2.60
CA LEU A 243 3.23 -2.72 -3.89
C LEU A 243 3.54 -4.22 -3.73
N ALA A 244 4.44 -4.61 -2.81
CA ALA A 244 4.76 -6.00 -2.56
C ALA A 244 3.57 -6.78 -2.01
N PHE A 245 2.77 -6.19 -1.12
CA PHE A 245 1.51 -6.77 -0.66
C PHE A 245 0.55 -7.01 -1.82
N GLY A 246 0.35 -6.00 -2.66
CA GLY A 246 -0.55 -6.09 -3.81
C GLY A 246 -0.13 -7.18 -4.80
N VAL A 247 1.14 -7.22 -5.17
CA VAL A 247 1.66 -8.24 -6.10
C VAL A 247 1.46 -9.66 -5.53
N THR A 248 1.74 -9.88 -4.25
CA THR A 248 1.59 -11.19 -3.63
C THR A 248 0.13 -11.58 -3.38
N HIS A 249 -0.76 -10.61 -3.10
CA HIS A 249 -2.20 -10.85 -3.07
C HIS A 249 -2.73 -11.28 -4.45
N LEU A 250 -2.45 -10.49 -5.48
CA LEU A 250 -2.92 -10.80 -6.84
C LEU A 250 -2.37 -12.12 -7.36
N LYS A 251 -1.10 -12.43 -7.04
CA LYS A 251 -0.55 -13.75 -7.34
C LYS A 251 -1.31 -14.86 -6.62
N TYR A 252 -1.61 -14.70 -5.33
CA TYR A 252 -2.40 -15.66 -4.56
C TYR A 252 -3.79 -15.86 -5.18
N VAL A 253 -4.46 -14.78 -5.58
CA VAL A 253 -5.75 -14.86 -6.29
C VAL A 253 -5.61 -15.63 -7.59
N MET A 254 -4.61 -15.34 -8.42
CA MET A 254 -4.39 -16.05 -9.69
C MET A 254 -4.08 -17.54 -9.50
N ASP A 255 -3.35 -17.90 -8.43
CA ASP A 255 -3.01 -19.28 -8.13
C ASP A 255 -4.19 -20.09 -7.55
N THR A 256 -5.08 -19.45 -6.78
CA THR A 256 -6.19 -20.11 -6.06
C THR A 256 -7.54 -19.90 -6.70
N GLN A 257 -7.74 -18.78 -7.44
CA GLN A 257 -8.97 -18.38 -8.07
C GLN A 257 -8.75 -17.99 -9.56
N PRO A 258 -8.23 -18.92 -10.40
CA PRO A 258 -7.88 -18.60 -11.79
C PRO A 258 -9.05 -18.15 -12.65
N TRP A 259 -10.31 -18.39 -12.21
CA TRP A 259 -11.50 -17.91 -12.87
C TRP A 259 -11.68 -16.37 -12.78
N ARG A 260 -11.00 -15.69 -11.85
CA ARG A 260 -11.02 -14.22 -11.73
C ARG A 260 -10.09 -13.52 -12.74
N ARG A 261 -9.40 -14.26 -13.60
CA ARG A 261 -8.45 -13.70 -14.58
C ARG A 261 -9.07 -12.62 -15.47
N GLU A 262 -10.24 -12.91 -16.05
CA GLU A 262 -10.93 -11.96 -16.95
C GLU A 262 -11.46 -10.74 -16.19
N GLU A 263 -11.85 -10.90 -14.94
CA GLU A 263 -12.23 -9.82 -14.04
C GLU A 263 -11.04 -8.87 -13.78
N LEU A 264 -9.87 -9.41 -13.47
CA LEU A 264 -8.66 -8.60 -13.31
C LEU A 264 -8.28 -7.85 -14.60
N HIS A 265 -8.41 -8.49 -15.76
CA HIS A 265 -8.21 -7.79 -17.03
C HIS A 265 -9.18 -6.64 -17.21
N HIS A 266 -10.45 -6.82 -16.83
CA HIS A 266 -11.47 -5.77 -16.91
C HIS A 266 -11.14 -4.57 -16.01
N TYR A 267 -10.74 -4.79 -14.76
CA TYR A 267 -10.32 -3.72 -13.86
C TYR A 267 -9.17 -2.91 -14.46
N LEU A 268 -8.16 -3.60 -14.99
CA LEU A 268 -7.02 -2.95 -15.61
C LEU A 268 -7.37 -2.22 -16.92
N ASP A 269 -8.32 -2.72 -17.72
CA ASP A 269 -8.81 -2.04 -18.94
C ASP A 269 -9.36 -0.65 -18.61
N LEU A 270 -10.16 -0.55 -17.55
CA LEU A 270 -10.73 0.72 -17.11
C LEU A 270 -9.65 1.73 -16.71
N GLN A 271 -8.67 1.27 -15.94
CA GLN A 271 -7.60 2.12 -15.42
C GLN A 271 -6.62 2.56 -16.51
N GLU A 272 -6.16 1.63 -17.35
CA GLU A 272 -5.28 1.90 -18.47
C GLU A 272 -5.96 2.79 -19.52
N GLY A 273 -7.25 2.56 -19.77
CA GLY A 273 -8.05 3.37 -20.69
C GLY A 273 -8.14 4.83 -20.24
N THR A 274 -8.33 5.08 -18.97
CA THR A 274 -8.36 6.43 -18.40
C THR A 274 -7.04 7.16 -18.59
N LEU A 275 -5.92 6.49 -18.38
CA LEU A 275 -4.59 7.08 -18.64
C LEU A 275 -4.26 7.18 -20.13
N GLY A 276 -4.68 6.20 -20.94
CA GLY A 276 -4.43 6.15 -22.36
C GLY A 276 -5.12 7.28 -23.15
N GLN A 277 -6.30 7.70 -22.73
CA GLN A 277 -7.05 8.78 -23.38
C GLN A 277 -6.40 10.15 -23.16
N ASN A 278 -5.63 10.32 -22.10
CA ASN A 278 -4.93 11.56 -21.77
C ASN A 278 -3.50 11.63 -22.32
N GLN A 279 -3.19 10.89 -23.38
CA GLN A 279 -1.84 10.85 -23.98
C GLN A 279 -1.27 12.22 -24.39
N GLN A 280 -2.12 13.22 -24.69
CA GLN A 280 -1.69 14.58 -24.99
C GLN A 280 -1.33 15.40 -23.74
N ALA A 281 -1.77 15.00 -22.56
CA ALA A 281 -1.60 15.73 -21.31
C ALA A 281 -0.41 15.25 -20.46
N GLY A 282 0.39 14.30 -20.95
CA GLY A 282 1.52 13.78 -20.19
C GLY A 282 1.16 12.73 -19.15
N LEU A 283 1.98 12.55 -18.16
CA LEU A 283 2.09 11.43 -17.24
C LEU A 283 1.00 11.28 -16.18
N THR A 284 0.08 12.19 -16.11
CA THR A 284 -0.99 12.21 -15.10
C THR A 284 -2.31 12.53 -15.78
N THR A 285 -3.42 12.21 -15.12
CA THR A 285 -4.75 12.64 -15.53
C THR A 285 -4.94 14.16 -15.42
N ASN A 286 -4.00 14.85 -14.78
CA ASN A 286 -3.98 16.29 -14.60
C ASN A 286 -2.83 16.93 -15.38
N PRO A 287 -3.11 17.76 -16.41
CA PRO A 287 -2.08 18.47 -17.17
C PRO A 287 -1.13 19.29 -16.30
N MET A 288 -1.65 19.95 -15.25
CA MET A 288 -0.85 20.80 -14.36
C MET A 288 0.24 20.00 -13.63
N THR A 289 -0.06 18.78 -13.18
CA THR A 289 0.94 17.92 -12.53
C THR A 289 2.02 17.47 -13.52
N GLY A 290 1.64 17.20 -14.78
CA GLY A 290 2.59 16.87 -15.85
C GLY A 290 3.53 18.03 -16.15
N GLU A 291 3.00 19.24 -16.27
CA GLU A 291 3.78 20.47 -16.49
C GLU A 291 4.70 20.77 -15.28
N ALA A 292 4.20 20.66 -14.07
CA ALA A 292 4.99 20.83 -12.85
C ALA A 292 6.18 19.86 -12.78
N LEU A 293 5.94 18.58 -13.07
CA LEU A 293 7.00 17.58 -13.16
C LEU A 293 8.03 17.92 -14.26
N ALA A 294 7.57 18.43 -15.41
CA ALA A 294 8.47 18.82 -16.48
C ALA A 294 9.33 20.04 -16.09
N ILE A 295 8.75 21.04 -15.40
CA ILE A 295 9.50 22.20 -14.88
C ILE A 295 10.57 21.72 -13.89
N LEU A 296 10.21 20.84 -12.93
CA LEU A 296 11.14 20.31 -11.95
C LEU A 296 12.24 19.47 -12.60
N ALA A 297 11.89 18.58 -13.52
CA ALA A 297 12.83 17.71 -14.23
C ALA A 297 13.76 18.48 -15.16
N GLY A 298 13.29 19.57 -15.77
CA GLY A 298 14.08 20.48 -16.59
C GLY A 298 15.00 21.38 -15.78
N GLY A 299 14.61 21.68 -14.53
CA GLY A 299 15.28 22.65 -13.68
C GLY A 299 14.86 24.09 -13.97
N GLY A 300 13.60 24.29 -14.30
CA GLY A 300 12.93 25.56 -14.53
C GLY A 300 12.08 25.60 -15.80
N ILE A 301 11.15 26.56 -15.86
CA ILE A 301 10.22 26.69 -16.99
C ILE A 301 10.91 26.88 -18.33
N ASN A 302 12.08 27.54 -18.36
CA ASN A 302 12.85 27.76 -19.58
C ASN A 302 13.46 26.50 -20.18
N LYS A 303 13.39 25.35 -19.46
CA LYS A 303 13.88 24.04 -19.88
C LYS A 303 12.79 22.98 -19.86
N ILE A 304 11.53 23.39 -19.98
CA ILE A 304 10.39 22.50 -19.90
C ILE A 304 10.42 21.38 -20.95
N ASP A 305 10.95 21.66 -22.15
CA ASP A 305 11.09 20.65 -23.21
C ASP A 305 12.06 19.52 -22.82
N GLU A 306 13.19 19.86 -22.17
CA GLU A 306 14.12 18.87 -21.60
C GLU A 306 13.44 18.08 -20.48
N GLY A 307 12.60 18.74 -19.69
CA GLY A 307 11.79 18.13 -18.66
C GLY A 307 10.85 17.09 -19.22
N PHE A 308 10.07 17.41 -20.24
CA PHE A 308 9.19 16.45 -20.91
C PHE A 308 9.94 15.23 -21.47
N GLN A 309 11.12 15.41 -22.04
CA GLN A 309 11.95 14.28 -22.49
C GLN A 309 12.31 13.33 -21.33
N LYS A 310 12.69 13.88 -20.16
CA LYS A 310 12.98 13.08 -18.96
C LYS A 310 11.73 12.37 -18.43
N LEU A 311 10.57 13.03 -18.49
CA LEU A 311 9.30 12.41 -18.12
C LEU A 311 8.94 11.23 -19.03
N MET A 312 9.21 11.31 -20.31
CA MET A 312 8.99 10.18 -21.22
C MET A 312 9.85 8.97 -20.86
N ILE A 313 11.10 9.20 -20.43
CA ILE A 313 11.97 8.12 -19.93
C ILE A 313 11.36 7.49 -18.66
N MET A 314 10.89 8.32 -17.72
CA MET A 314 10.20 7.84 -16.51
C MET A 314 8.95 7.03 -16.88
N ARG A 315 8.14 7.53 -17.81
CA ARG A 315 6.90 6.86 -18.24
C ARG A 315 7.19 5.49 -18.86
N LYS A 316 8.18 5.43 -19.73
CA LYS A 316 8.63 4.16 -20.29
C LYS A 316 9.01 3.17 -19.18
N ARG A 317 9.76 3.61 -18.19
CA ARG A 317 10.13 2.79 -17.04
C ARG A 317 8.91 2.32 -16.24
N GLN A 318 7.97 3.22 -15.95
CA GLN A 318 6.73 2.88 -15.24
C GLN A 318 5.97 1.74 -15.94
N VAL A 319 5.79 1.84 -17.25
CA VAL A 319 5.05 0.85 -18.03
C VAL A 319 5.77 -0.50 -18.06
N ASN A 320 7.11 -0.50 -18.21
CA ASN A 320 7.87 -1.76 -18.21
C ASN A 320 7.93 -2.42 -16.83
N GLU A 321 8.09 -1.65 -15.74
CA GLU A 321 7.99 -2.17 -14.37
C GLU A 321 6.58 -2.71 -14.06
N TYR A 322 5.53 -2.06 -14.56
CA TYR A 322 4.15 -2.53 -14.47
C TYR A 322 3.96 -3.85 -15.22
N MET A 323 4.42 -3.93 -16.47
CA MET A 323 4.34 -5.17 -17.25
C MET A 323 5.07 -6.33 -16.56
N HIS A 324 6.26 -6.08 -16.03
CA HIS A 324 7.00 -7.10 -15.28
C HIS A 324 6.20 -7.61 -14.06
N ARG A 325 5.54 -6.75 -13.31
CA ARG A 325 4.68 -7.16 -12.19
C ARG A 325 3.49 -8.00 -12.65
N LEU A 326 2.89 -7.65 -13.80
CA LEU A 326 1.83 -8.45 -14.42
C LEU A 326 2.32 -9.86 -14.79
N GLU A 327 3.53 -9.98 -15.31
CA GLU A 327 4.15 -11.29 -15.60
C GLU A 327 4.34 -12.11 -14.32
N VAL A 328 4.80 -11.49 -13.23
CA VAL A 328 4.99 -12.14 -11.92
C VAL A 328 3.68 -12.69 -11.36
N ILE A 329 2.57 -11.97 -11.50
CA ILE A 329 1.25 -12.43 -11.04
C ILE A 329 0.58 -13.42 -12.00
N GLY A 330 1.17 -13.70 -13.16
CA GLY A 330 0.62 -14.63 -14.15
C GLY A 330 -0.29 -13.99 -15.20
N LEU A 331 -0.30 -12.66 -15.32
CA LEU A 331 -1.05 -11.88 -16.32
C LEU A 331 -0.16 -11.36 -17.47
N GLY A 332 0.84 -12.14 -17.89
CA GLY A 332 1.76 -11.74 -18.97
C GLY A 332 1.08 -11.48 -20.32
N ASP A 333 -0.05 -12.13 -20.59
CA ASP A 333 -0.90 -11.88 -21.78
C ASP A 333 -1.53 -10.48 -21.80
N ARG A 334 -1.42 -9.73 -20.69
CA ARG A 334 -1.84 -8.32 -20.64
C ARG A 334 -1.13 -7.48 -21.70
N ARG A 335 0.12 -7.81 -22.05
CA ARG A 335 0.89 -7.14 -23.11
C ARG A 335 0.09 -7.01 -24.42
N ASP A 336 -0.67 -8.04 -24.80
CA ASP A 336 -1.46 -8.05 -26.03
C ASP A 336 -2.78 -7.26 -25.91
N ARG A 337 -3.26 -7.08 -24.66
CA ARG A 337 -4.53 -6.42 -24.36
C ARG A 337 -4.39 -4.93 -24.06
N MET A 338 -3.20 -4.46 -23.67
CA MET A 338 -2.96 -3.04 -23.39
C MET A 338 -3.32 -2.14 -24.57
N GLY A 339 -3.75 -0.90 -24.25
CA GLY A 339 -3.95 0.14 -25.26
C GLY A 339 -2.63 0.50 -25.99
N GLU A 340 -2.76 0.95 -27.23
CA GLU A 340 -1.60 1.25 -28.11
C GLU A 340 -0.59 2.24 -27.47
N GLY A 341 -1.07 3.18 -26.65
CA GLY A 341 -0.20 4.10 -25.93
C GLY A 341 0.72 3.43 -24.91
N PHE A 342 0.23 2.40 -24.22
CA PHE A 342 1.05 1.58 -23.31
C PHE A 342 2.00 0.70 -24.11
N LYS A 343 1.51 0.02 -25.16
CA LYS A 343 2.32 -0.84 -26.02
C LYS A 343 3.52 -0.09 -26.64
N ALA A 344 3.31 1.16 -27.05
CA ALA A 344 4.37 2.01 -27.62
C ALA A 344 5.52 2.30 -26.62
N LEU A 345 5.29 2.13 -25.33
CA LEU A 345 6.28 2.35 -24.26
C LEU A 345 6.95 1.06 -23.79
N LEU A 346 6.45 -0.09 -24.19
CA LEU A 346 7.04 -1.38 -23.81
C LEU A 346 8.37 -1.62 -24.52
N ASP A 347 9.30 -2.21 -23.80
CA ASP A 347 10.52 -2.73 -24.41
C ASP A 347 10.19 -3.95 -25.30
N PRO A 348 10.92 -4.17 -26.40
CA PRO A 348 10.79 -5.38 -27.18
C PRO A 348 10.97 -6.64 -26.30
N ILE A 349 10.26 -7.70 -26.63
CA ILE A 349 10.56 -9.02 -26.05
C ILE A 349 11.91 -9.43 -26.65
N ASP A 350 12.90 -9.68 -25.81
CA ASP A 350 14.15 -10.28 -26.27
C ASP A 350 13.82 -11.66 -26.85
N ALA A 351 14.09 -11.82 -28.16
CA ALA A 351 13.79 -13.01 -28.96
C ALA A 351 14.77 -14.16 -28.65
#